data_eb46f2107763245139ae59a1b34929dd
#
_entry.id   eb46f2107763245139ae59a1b34929dd
#
_cell.length_a   1.000
_cell.length_b   1.000
_cell.length_c   1.000
_cell.angle_alpha   90.00
_cell.angle_beta   90.00
_cell.angle_gamma   90.00
#
_symmetry.space_group_name_H-M   'P 1'
#
loop_
_entity.id
_entity.type
_entity.pdbx_description
1 polymer ?
#
loop_
_entity_poly.entity_id
_entity_poly.type
_entity_poly.pdbx_seq_one_letter_code
_entity_poly.pdbx_strand_id
1 'polypeptide(L)'
;AMPNEQKENNDVVIENAEMRLIISNDGKACSLIHKATGEECLMTNADVPLCAITQYRPYDNENFLMFPAKPRTFPANKIERNGNELRIEFQDTYDIAIIELNITDYYIGFTLKLIDYRIEDFGVKRKTEIDEISLLQLPVRKRENFGEWLNVSWDEQTAICLLGTHPTTYI
;
A
#
# COMPACT_ATOMS: atom_id res chain seq x y z
N ALA A 1 -17.41 35.73 2.78
CA ALA A 1 -16.27 34.93 3.17
C ALA A 1 -16.80 33.58 3.63
N MET A 2 -16.58 32.51 2.85
CA MET A 2 -16.90 31.14 3.27
C MET A 2 -15.83 30.69 4.26
N PRO A 3 -16.18 29.98 5.34
CA PRO A 3 -15.18 29.46 6.25
C PRO A 3 -14.33 28.42 5.51
N ASN A 4 -13.01 28.55 5.65
CA ASN A 4 -12.06 27.50 5.28
C ASN A 4 -12.47 26.23 6.03
N GLU A 5 -12.96 25.23 5.30
CA GLU A 5 -13.02 23.87 5.80
C GLU A 5 -11.58 23.44 6.06
N GLN A 6 -11.19 23.43 7.32
CA GLN A 6 -9.99 22.73 7.75
C GLN A 6 -10.24 21.26 7.43
N LYS A 7 -9.60 20.78 6.36
CA LYS A 7 -9.53 19.35 6.06
C LYS A 7 -8.87 18.71 7.28
N GLU A 8 -9.65 18.03 8.09
CA GLU A 8 -9.10 17.20 9.17
C GLU A 8 -8.09 16.24 8.53
N ASN A 9 -6.86 16.38 8.94
CA ASN A 9 -5.77 15.54 8.43
C ASN A 9 -5.89 14.18 9.12
N ASN A 10 -6.71 13.30 8.55
CA ASN A 10 -6.96 11.94 9.05
C ASN A 10 -5.87 10.97 8.57
N ASP A 11 -4.62 11.41 8.55
CA ASP A 11 -3.50 10.58 8.17
C ASP A 11 -3.30 9.43 9.16
N VAL A 12 -2.98 8.26 8.63
CA VAL A 12 -2.66 7.08 9.42
C VAL A 12 -1.20 7.15 9.85
N VAL A 13 -0.96 7.12 11.16
CA VAL A 13 0.39 7.06 11.73
C VAL A 13 0.65 5.67 12.28
N ILE A 14 1.76 5.05 11.84
CA ILE A 14 2.24 3.75 12.31
C ILE A 14 3.68 3.96 12.79
N GLU A 15 3.95 3.68 14.05
CA GLU A 15 5.27 3.91 14.60
C GLU A 15 5.69 2.87 15.64
N ASN A 16 6.99 2.71 15.79
CA ASN A 16 7.64 1.93 16.85
C ASN A 16 8.84 2.71 17.41
N ALA A 17 9.77 2.03 18.07
CA ALA A 17 10.96 2.67 18.64
C ALA A 17 11.88 3.27 17.57
N GLU A 18 11.99 2.62 16.40
CA GLU A 18 12.99 2.95 15.37
C GLU A 18 12.44 3.87 14.28
N MET A 19 11.14 3.73 13.92
CA MET A 19 10.58 4.40 12.76
C MET A 19 9.18 4.95 12.97
N ARG A 20 8.82 5.94 12.15
CA ARG A 20 7.47 6.50 12.06
C ARG A 20 7.06 6.62 10.61
N LEU A 21 6.05 5.84 10.21
CA LEU A 21 5.42 5.88 8.89
C LEU A 21 4.13 6.68 8.95
N ILE A 22 3.97 7.62 8.03
CA ILE A 22 2.73 8.41 7.86
C ILE A 22 2.16 8.09 6.48
N ILE A 23 0.90 7.69 6.46
CA ILE A 23 0.14 7.38 5.26
C ILE A 23 -1.03 8.35 5.19
N SER A 24 -1.17 9.06 4.09
CA SER A 24 -2.33 9.93 3.88
C SER A 24 -3.61 9.11 3.73
N ASN A 25 -4.72 9.71 4.06
CA ASN A 25 -6.03 9.05 3.98
C ASN A 25 -6.43 8.66 2.54
N ASP A 26 -5.81 9.26 1.52
CA ASP A 26 -5.98 8.94 0.11
C ASP A 26 -5.05 7.80 -0.38
N GLY A 27 -4.36 7.12 0.54
CA GLY A 27 -3.66 5.88 0.25
C GLY A 27 -2.20 6.01 -0.16
N LYS A 28 -1.52 7.13 0.15
CA LYS A 28 -0.11 7.36 -0.22
C LYS A 28 0.80 7.37 0.99
N ALA A 29 2.00 6.81 0.88
CA ALA A 29 3.03 6.97 1.89
C ALA A 29 3.62 8.39 1.81
N CYS A 30 3.43 9.18 2.88
CA CYS A 30 3.84 10.59 2.92
C CYS A 30 5.19 10.80 3.58
N SER A 31 5.51 10.00 4.59
CA SER A 31 6.73 10.17 5.39
C SER A 31 7.13 8.85 6.03
N LEU A 32 8.44 8.59 6.06
CA LEU A 32 9.05 7.51 6.82
C LEU A 32 10.27 8.09 7.53
N ILE A 33 10.14 8.35 8.82
CA ILE A 33 11.20 8.93 9.64
C ILE A 33 11.99 7.83 10.34
N HIS A 34 13.31 7.86 10.20
CA HIS A 34 14.22 7.12 11.07
C HIS A 34 14.40 7.92 12.37
N LYS A 35 13.86 7.43 13.48
CA LYS A 35 13.76 8.20 14.73
C LYS A 35 15.12 8.54 15.35
N ALA A 36 16.11 7.64 15.21
CA ALA A 36 17.44 7.87 15.79
C ALA A 36 18.16 9.06 15.17
N THR A 37 17.96 9.31 13.87
CA THR A 37 18.61 10.41 13.14
C THR A 37 17.68 11.59 12.85
N GLY A 38 16.36 11.37 12.91
CA GLY A 38 15.34 12.33 12.47
C GLY A 38 15.26 12.45 10.95
N GLU A 39 15.87 11.53 10.19
CA GLU A 39 15.94 11.58 8.74
C GLU A 39 14.62 11.17 8.10
N GLU A 40 14.17 11.94 7.08
CA GLU A 40 13.11 11.53 6.18
C GLU A 40 13.64 10.57 5.11
N CYS A 41 13.13 9.35 5.10
CA CYS A 41 13.60 8.27 4.25
C CYS A 41 12.88 8.16 2.91
N LEU A 42 11.74 8.82 2.73
CA LEU A 42 11.01 8.82 1.47
C LEU A 42 11.43 9.98 0.56
N MET A 43 11.25 9.78 -0.74
CA MET A 43 11.35 10.85 -1.72
C MET A 43 10.16 11.81 -1.54
N THR A 44 10.45 13.11 -1.47
CA THR A 44 9.41 14.13 -1.41
C THR A 44 8.63 14.20 -2.73
N ASN A 45 7.32 14.34 -2.63
CA ASN A 45 6.39 14.48 -3.77
C ASN A 45 6.31 13.24 -4.69
N ALA A 46 6.66 12.06 -4.20
CA ALA A 46 6.40 10.83 -4.95
C ALA A 46 4.88 10.51 -4.89
N ASP A 47 4.25 10.49 -6.05
CA ASP A 47 2.84 10.15 -6.20
C ASP A 47 2.67 8.64 -6.41
N VAL A 48 2.99 7.86 -5.37
CA VAL A 48 2.95 6.40 -5.39
C VAL A 48 1.92 5.91 -4.38
N PRO A 49 0.91 5.13 -4.81
CA PRO A 49 -0.03 4.52 -3.88
C PRO A 49 0.68 3.48 -3.01
N LEU A 50 0.39 3.44 -1.72
CA LEU A 50 0.96 2.46 -0.80
C LEU A 50 0.63 1.03 -1.21
N CYS A 51 -0.57 0.84 -1.75
CA CYS A 51 -1.12 -0.46 -2.11
C CYS A 51 -1.89 -0.36 -3.41
N ALA A 52 -1.87 -1.44 -4.20
CA ALA A 52 -2.69 -1.57 -5.40
C ALA A 52 -3.06 -3.03 -5.63
N ILE A 53 -4.20 -3.26 -6.26
CA ILE A 53 -4.61 -4.58 -6.75
C ILE A 53 -4.53 -4.60 -8.28
N THR A 54 -4.12 -5.75 -8.84
CA THR A 54 -4.00 -5.93 -10.28
C THR A 54 -4.79 -7.14 -10.74
N GLN A 55 -5.49 -6.96 -11.85
CA GLN A 55 -6.16 -8.00 -12.61
C GLN A 55 -5.42 -8.17 -13.93
N TYR A 56 -4.80 -9.31 -14.15
CA TYR A 56 -4.08 -9.59 -15.40
C TYR A 56 -5.01 -9.95 -16.55
N ARG A 57 -6.19 -10.46 -16.21
CA ARG A 57 -7.23 -10.86 -17.19
C ARG A 57 -8.58 -10.35 -16.75
N PRO A 58 -8.81 -9.03 -16.79
CA PRO A 58 -10.11 -8.49 -16.43
C PRO A 58 -11.15 -9.01 -17.41
N TYR A 59 -12.28 -9.45 -16.87
CA TYR A 59 -13.41 -9.86 -17.68
C TYR A 59 -14.02 -8.62 -18.33
N ASP A 60 -13.90 -8.52 -19.66
CA ASP A 60 -14.52 -7.44 -20.43
C ASP A 60 -15.82 -7.96 -21.05
N ASN A 61 -16.95 -7.45 -20.56
CA ASN A 61 -18.27 -7.82 -21.10
C ASN A 61 -18.53 -7.29 -22.51
N GLU A 62 -17.77 -6.31 -22.97
CA GLU A 62 -17.98 -5.67 -24.26
C GLU A 62 -17.29 -6.43 -25.40
N ASN A 63 -16.28 -7.22 -25.08
CA ASN A 63 -15.49 -7.96 -26.06
C ASN A 63 -15.44 -9.44 -25.71
N PHE A 64 -16.51 -10.16 -25.98
CA PHE A 64 -16.58 -11.62 -25.85
C PHE A 64 -15.56 -12.38 -26.73
N LEU A 65 -14.76 -11.69 -27.50
CA LEU A 65 -13.97 -12.26 -28.58
C LEU A 65 -12.47 -11.96 -28.47
N MET A 66 -11.73 -12.99 -28.09
CA MET A 66 -10.41 -13.35 -28.63
C MET A 66 -9.17 -12.53 -28.29
N PHE A 67 -9.22 -11.43 -27.57
CA PHE A 67 -7.99 -10.73 -27.19
C PHE A 67 -7.82 -10.74 -25.66
N PRO A 68 -6.62 -11.07 -25.16
CA PRO A 68 -6.36 -10.92 -23.74
C PRO A 68 -6.57 -9.44 -23.38
N ALA A 69 -7.48 -9.18 -22.46
CA ALA A 69 -7.69 -7.85 -21.95
C ALA A 69 -6.39 -7.34 -21.33
N LYS A 70 -6.12 -6.05 -21.47
CA LYS A 70 -4.93 -5.47 -20.86
C LYS A 70 -5.04 -5.57 -19.33
N PRO A 71 -3.95 -5.84 -18.61
CA PRO A 71 -3.94 -5.78 -17.17
C PRO A 71 -4.48 -4.44 -16.67
N ARG A 72 -5.30 -4.48 -15.61
CA ARG A 72 -5.82 -3.29 -14.95
C ARG A 72 -5.29 -3.25 -13.53
N THR A 73 -4.80 -2.09 -13.12
CA THR A 73 -4.33 -1.86 -11.75
C THR A 73 -5.18 -0.78 -11.10
N PHE A 74 -5.66 -1.07 -9.91
CA PHE A 74 -6.51 -0.20 -9.10
C PHE A 74 -5.73 0.22 -7.85
N PRO A 75 -5.29 1.47 -7.78
CA PRO A 75 -4.55 1.96 -6.62
C PRO A 75 -5.46 2.13 -5.41
N ALA A 76 -4.87 2.04 -4.22
CA ALA A 76 -5.53 2.46 -3.00
C ALA A 76 -5.92 3.94 -3.11
N ASN A 77 -7.14 4.26 -2.68
CA ASN A 77 -7.65 5.63 -2.66
C ASN A 77 -8.20 6.05 -1.29
N LYS A 78 -8.30 5.09 -0.37
CA LYS A 78 -8.66 5.36 1.01
C LYS A 78 -8.02 4.34 1.94
N ILE A 79 -7.39 4.84 3.01
CA ILE A 79 -6.84 3.99 4.07
C ILE A 79 -7.34 4.50 5.41
N GLU A 80 -7.85 3.58 6.22
CA GLU A 80 -8.27 3.83 7.59
C GLU A 80 -7.60 2.82 8.52
N ARG A 81 -7.19 3.27 9.71
CA ARG A 81 -6.64 2.42 10.75
C ARG A 81 -7.66 2.20 11.85
N ASN A 82 -7.87 0.94 12.21
CA ASN A 82 -8.66 0.55 13.37
C ASN A 82 -7.83 -0.40 14.25
N GLY A 83 -7.25 0.14 15.32
CA GLY A 83 -6.33 -0.62 16.15
C GLY A 83 -5.11 -1.12 15.39
N ASN A 84 -4.97 -2.44 15.27
CA ASN A 84 -3.88 -3.09 14.53
C ASN A 84 -4.31 -3.51 13.11
N GLU A 85 -5.38 -2.99 12.58
CA GLU A 85 -5.81 -3.28 11.22
C GLU A 85 -5.84 -2.01 10.37
N LEU A 86 -5.43 -2.15 9.12
CA LEU A 86 -5.64 -1.18 8.07
C LEU A 86 -6.75 -1.68 7.15
N ARG A 87 -7.74 -0.85 6.93
CA ARG A 87 -8.77 -1.06 5.93
C ARG A 87 -8.46 -0.21 4.72
N ILE A 88 -8.29 -0.87 3.58
CA ILE A 88 -7.88 -0.23 2.31
C ILE A 88 -9.00 -0.39 1.30
N GLU A 89 -9.47 0.72 0.73
CA GLU A 89 -10.37 0.76 -0.41
C GLU A 89 -9.58 1.15 -1.66
N PHE A 90 -9.95 0.58 -2.80
CA PHE A 90 -9.26 0.81 -4.07
C PHE A 90 -10.12 1.64 -5.01
N GLN A 91 -9.46 2.45 -5.84
CA GLN A 91 -10.12 3.29 -6.82
C GLN A 91 -10.86 2.44 -7.86
N ASP A 92 -12.05 2.88 -8.26
CA ASP A 92 -12.87 2.27 -9.32
C ASP A 92 -13.24 0.79 -9.08
N THR A 93 -13.14 0.32 -7.84
CA THR A 93 -13.60 -1.01 -7.42
C THR A 93 -14.37 -0.93 -6.10
N TYR A 94 -15.04 -2.02 -5.73
CA TYR A 94 -15.67 -2.18 -4.42
C TYR A 94 -14.86 -3.09 -3.51
N ASP A 95 -13.71 -3.56 -3.98
CA ASP A 95 -12.86 -4.47 -3.22
C ASP A 95 -12.21 -3.74 -2.04
N ILE A 96 -12.10 -4.45 -0.93
CA ILE A 96 -11.49 -3.94 0.30
C ILE A 96 -10.43 -4.93 0.76
N ALA A 97 -9.23 -4.45 1.03
CA ALA A 97 -8.20 -5.24 1.69
C ALA A 97 -8.15 -4.90 3.18
N ILE A 98 -8.00 -5.93 4.01
CA ILE A 98 -7.71 -5.82 5.43
C ILE A 98 -6.29 -6.32 5.68
N ILE A 99 -5.47 -5.43 6.21
CA ILE A 99 -4.07 -5.67 6.54
C ILE A 99 -3.92 -5.65 8.06
N GLU A 100 -3.37 -6.71 8.62
CA GLU A 100 -2.98 -6.76 10.03
C GLU A 100 -1.59 -6.19 10.21
N LEU A 101 -1.43 -5.31 11.19
CA LEU A 101 -0.18 -4.72 11.61
C LEU A 101 0.41 -5.52 12.78
N ASN A 102 1.68 -5.91 12.65
CA ASN A 102 2.48 -6.43 13.75
C ASN A 102 3.59 -5.43 14.05
N ILE A 103 3.39 -4.62 15.09
CA ILE A 103 4.31 -3.55 15.47
C ILE A 103 5.17 -4.03 16.63
N THR A 104 6.47 -4.16 16.40
CA THR A 104 7.47 -4.46 17.42
C THR A 104 8.44 -3.28 17.57
N ASP A 105 9.32 -3.31 18.54
CA ASP A 105 10.31 -2.25 18.74
C ASP A 105 11.24 -2.06 17.54
N TYR A 106 11.45 -3.13 16.73
CA TYR A 106 12.48 -3.17 15.68
C TYR A 106 11.91 -3.21 14.26
N TYR A 107 10.68 -3.68 14.05
CA TYR A 107 10.07 -3.78 12.72
C TYR A 107 8.57 -3.54 12.78
N ILE A 108 8.00 -3.24 11.63
CA ILE A 108 6.57 -3.17 11.39
C ILE A 108 6.23 -4.22 10.32
N GLY A 109 5.43 -5.21 10.70
CA GLY A 109 4.92 -6.25 9.82
C GLY A 109 3.55 -5.90 9.27
N PHE A 110 3.32 -6.21 7.99
CA PHE A 110 2.06 -6.03 7.30
C PHE A 110 1.61 -7.37 6.74
N THR A 111 0.50 -7.87 7.21
CA THR A 111 -0.04 -9.18 6.79
C THR A 111 -1.40 -9.00 6.15
N LEU A 112 -1.54 -9.43 4.89
CA LEU A 112 -2.84 -9.49 4.24
C LEU A 112 -3.71 -10.53 4.93
N LYS A 113 -4.82 -10.11 5.53
CA LYS A 113 -5.78 -11.00 6.23
C LYS A 113 -6.91 -11.41 5.33
N LEU A 114 -7.46 -10.45 4.59
CA LEU A 114 -8.68 -10.63 3.82
C LEU A 114 -8.71 -9.66 2.66
N ILE A 115 -9.23 -10.14 1.53
CA ILE A 115 -9.76 -9.29 0.48
C ILE A 115 -11.26 -9.53 0.44
N ASP A 116 -12.05 -8.50 0.77
CA ASP A 116 -13.50 -8.54 0.70
C ASP A 116 -13.94 -8.09 -0.69
N TYR A 117 -14.42 -9.05 -1.47
CA TYR A 117 -14.97 -8.81 -2.80
C TYR A 117 -16.42 -8.35 -2.68
N ARG A 118 -16.65 -7.06 -2.73
CA ARG A 118 -18.01 -6.52 -2.76
C ARG A 118 -18.61 -6.66 -4.15
N ILE A 119 -19.46 -7.65 -4.32
CA ILE A 119 -20.27 -7.81 -5.51
C ILE A 119 -21.52 -6.94 -5.35
N GLU A 120 -21.62 -5.83 -6.10
CA GLU A 120 -22.93 -5.19 -6.27
C GLU A 120 -23.80 -6.10 -7.15
N ASP A 121 -24.93 -6.49 -6.58
CA ASP A 121 -25.86 -7.42 -7.20
C ASP A 121 -26.76 -6.70 -8.21
N PHE A 122 -26.24 -6.45 -9.41
CA PHE A 122 -27.04 -6.07 -10.58
C PHE A 122 -27.43 -7.29 -11.43
N GLY A 123 -27.57 -8.46 -10.80
CA GLY A 123 -28.02 -9.68 -11.47
C GLY A 123 -26.97 -10.40 -12.31
N VAL A 124 -25.77 -9.87 -12.41
CA VAL A 124 -24.62 -10.54 -13.05
C VAL A 124 -23.53 -10.71 -12.01
N LYS A 125 -23.26 -11.94 -11.59
CA LYS A 125 -22.15 -12.29 -10.72
C LYS A 125 -20.83 -12.03 -11.47
N ARG A 126 -20.30 -10.83 -11.35
CA ARG A 126 -18.95 -10.52 -11.80
C ARG A 126 -18.00 -10.89 -10.66
N LYS A 127 -17.38 -12.05 -10.78
CA LYS A 127 -16.26 -12.41 -9.93
C LYS A 127 -15.06 -11.60 -10.42
N THR A 128 -14.73 -10.55 -9.71
CA THR A 128 -13.47 -9.83 -9.93
C THR A 128 -12.36 -10.73 -9.41
N GLU A 129 -11.57 -11.33 -10.30
CA GLU A 129 -10.40 -12.10 -9.90
C GLU A 129 -9.25 -11.11 -9.69
N ILE A 130 -8.76 -11.04 -8.47
CA ILE A 130 -7.53 -10.31 -8.14
C ILE A 130 -6.38 -11.30 -8.31
N ASP A 131 -5.46 -10.99 -9.20
CA ASP A 131 -4.29 -11.82 -9.48
C ASP A 131 -3.11 -11.44 -8.60
N GLU A 132 -3.00 -10.16 -8.26
CA GLU A 132 -1.88 -9.63 -7.50
C GLU A 132 -2.31 -8.48 -6.60
N ILE A 133 -1.70 -8.38 -5.43
CA ILE A 133 -1.74 -7.22 -4.55
C ILE A 133 -0.32 -6.70 -4.30
N SER A 134 -0.06 -5.46 -4.70
CA SER A 134 1.14 -4.73 -4.31
C SER A 134 0.88 -4.09 -2.95
N LEU A 135 1.45 -4.66 -1.89
CA LEU A 135 1.05 -4.33 -0.52
C LEU A 135 1.73 -3.10 0.06
N LEU A 136 3.01 -2.90 -0.25
CA LEU A 136 3.83 -1.85 0.34
C LEU A 136 4.72 -1.22 -0.75
N GLN A 137 4.24 -0.13 -1.35
CA GLN A 137 5.02 0.64 -2.30
C GLN A 137 5.54 1.90 -1.59
N LEU A 138 6.81 1.86 -1.21
CA LEU A 138 7.47 2.96 -0.51
C LEU A 138 8.50 3.60 -1.45
N PRO A 139 8.33 4.87 -1.83
CA PRO A 139 9.30 5.59 -2.66
C PRO A 139 10.53 6.01 -1.82
N VAL A 140 11.37 5.04 -1.47
CA VAL A 140 12.54 5.24 -0.63
C VAL A 140 13.60 6.05 -1.36
N ARG A 141 14.24 7.00 -0.67
CA ARG A 141 15.41 7.73 -1.19
C ARG A 141 16.56 6.77 -1.47
N LYS A 142 17.19 6.98 -2.62
CA LYS A 142 18.41 6.24 -2.96
C LYS A 142 19.49 6.55 -1.92
N ARG A 143 20.07 5.51 -1.34
CA ARG A 143 21.24 5.59 -0.44
C ARG A 143 22.52 5.23 -1.19
N GLU A 144 23.64 5.38 -0.51
CA GLU A 144 24.96 5.12 -1.07
C GLU A 144 25.11 3.68 -1.56
N ASN A 145 24.57 2.75 -0.77
CA ASN A 145 24.65 1.32 -1.07
C ASN A 145 23.26 0.71 -1.24
N PHE A 146 23.18 -0.32 -2.09
CA PHE A 146 21.96 -1.10 -2.33
C PHE A 146 22.30 -2.58 -2.54
N GLY A 147 21.59 -3.46 -1.83
CA GLY A 147 21.68 -4.91 -1.96
C GLY A 147 20.42 -5.49 -2.59
N GLU A 148 20.48 -5.83 -3.89
CA GLU A 148 19.32 -6.32 -4.66
C GLU A 148 18.66 -7.57 -4.06
N TRP A 149 19.46 -8.52 -3.58
CA TRP A 149 18.96 -9.80 -3.07
C TRP A 149 18.20 -9.69 -1.73
N LEU A 150 18.44 -8.64 -0.99
CA LEU A 150 17.85 -8.45 0.33
C LEU A 150 16.95 -7.22 0.40
N ASN A 151 16.75 -6.51 -0.73
CA ASN A 151 16.03 -5.22 -0.76
C ASN A 151 16.43 -4.30 0.39
N VAL A 152 17.71 -4.17 0.61
CA VAL A 152 18.30 -3.30 1.61
C VAL A 152 18.98 -2.12 0.94
N SER A 153 18.70 -0.91 1.43
CA SER A 153 19.39 0.31 1.03
C SER A 153 20.00 0.95 2.27
N TRP A 154 21.30 1.27 2.24
CA TRP A 154 22.01 1.75 3.43
C TRP A 154 23.12 2.75 3.13
N ASP A 155 23.46 3.49 4.15
CA ASP A 155 24.63 4.35 4.25
C ASP A 155 25.28 4.19 5.66
N GLU A 156 26.14 5.11 6.07
CA GLU A 156 26.81 5.03 7.37
C GLU A 156 25.87 5.19 8.58
N GLN A 157 24.69 5.78 8.40
CA GLN A 157 23.80 6.16 9.50
C GLN A 157 22.49 5.38 9.53
N THR A 158 22.00 4.96 8.36
CA THR A 158 20.67 4.39 8.23
C THR A 158 20.67 3.22 7.25
N ALA A 159 19.96 2.15 7.61
CA ALA A 159 19.63 1.05 6.73
C ALA A 159 18.11 0.85 6.69
N ILE A 160 17.57 0.67 5.49
CA ILE A 160 16.16 0.33 5.26
C ILE A 160 16.11 -1.00 4.55
N CYS A 161 15.32 -1.92 5.08
CA CYS A 161 15.13 -3.24 4.50
C CYS A 161 13.65 -3.58 4.41
N LEU A 162 13.24 -4.15 3.27
CA LEU A 162 11.91 -4.71 3.08
C LEU A 162 12.04 -6.21 2.82
N LEU A 163 11.40 -7.04 3.63
CA LEU A 163 11.49 -8.50 3.54
C LEU A 163 10.10 -9.11 3.33
N GLY A 164 10.00 -9.98 2.33
CA GLY A 164 8.87 -10.90 2.19
C GLY A 164 9.06 -12.10 3.12
N THR A 165 8.09 -12.34 4.00
CA THR A 165 8.14 -13.45 4.96
C THR A 165 7.25 -14.63 4.56
N HIS A 166 6.46 -14.49 3.52
CA HIS A 166 5.60 -15.55 3.00
C HIS A 166 6.09 -16.02 1.62
N PRO A 167 6.05 -17.33 1.31
CA PRO A 167 6.58 -17.89 0.04
C PRO A 167 5.96 -17.32 -1.23
N THR A 168 4.75 -16.76 -1.16
CA THR A 168 4.07 -16.12 -2.30
C THR A 168 4.28 -14.62 -2.37
N THR A 169 5.12 -14.05 -1.49
CA THR A 169 5.47 -12.63 -1.53
C THR A 169 6.72 -12.45 -2.39
N TYR A 170 6.58 -11.66 -3.44
CA TYR A 170 7.70 -11.19 -4.27
C TYR A 170 8.08 -9.78 -3.84
N ILE A 171 9.38 -9.49 -3.83
CA ILE A 171 9.91 -8.17 -3.48
C ILE A 171 10.72 -7.65 -4.65
#